data_ee83cf4704436d1cb6a947f784f5a21b
#
_entry.id   ee83cf4704436d1cb6a947f784f5a21b
#
_cell.length_a   1.000
_cell.length_b   1.000
_cell.length_c   1.000
_cell.angle_alpha   90.00
_cell.angle_beta   90.00
_cell.angle_gamma   90.00
#
_symmetry.space_group_name_H-M   'P 1'
#
loop_
_entity.id
_entity.type
_entity.pdbx_description
1 polymer ?
#
loop_
_entity_poly.entity_id
_entity_poly.type
_entity_poly.pdbx_seq_one_letter_code
_entity_poly.pdbx_strand_id
1 'polypeptide(L)'
;MNDDIPSVSLPSGKDIPALGLGTWNMGEQRAGETQEIRSIRKAIDVGMTLIDTAEMYADGKSEEVVGKAITGRRDEVFLVSKIYPWNASAAGTIEACERSLARLGSDRLDLYLLHWRGGNPLEETVAAFEKLKTQGKIVDWGVSNFDVDDMEELFDVPDGNKCAANQVLYNLSRRGPEFDLLPWCQERSMPVMAYSPIEQGRILDNHALIHIAKAYQATPAQLALAFLLERDGVIAIPKSARPERVEENRGAIELEITEEDWATLDAAFPPPSRKIALEML
;
A
#
# COMPACT_ATOMS: atom_id res chain seq x y z
N MET A 1 -5.86 23.67 12.61
CA MET A 1 -5.54 22.24 12.71
C MET A 1 -4.69 21.89 11.52
N ASN A 2 -3.65 21.11 11.70
CA ASN A 2 -2.76 20.75 10.57
C ASN A 2 -3.56 19.78 9.68
N ASP A 3 -4.00 20.25 8.52
CA ASP A 3 -4.81 19.44 7.58
C ASP A 3 -3.94 18.48 6.73
N ASP A 4 -2.68 18.30 7.09
CA ASP A 4 -1.76 17.44 6.33
C ASP A 4 -1.90 15.97 6.72
N ILE A 5 -1.88 15.08 5.73
CA ILE A 5 -1.86 13.63 5.96
C ILE A 5 -0.59 13.29 6.75
N PRO A 6 -0.70 12.53 7.86
CA PRO A 6 0.47 12.04 8.60
C PRO A 6 1.46 11.34 7.67
N SER A 7 2.74 11.43 7.97
CA SER A 7 3.78 10.75 7.21
C SER A 7 4.39 9.60 7.99
N VAL A 8 4.88 8.60 7.26
CA VAL A 8 5.65 7.47 7.75
C VAL A 8 7.01 7.50 7.10
N SER A 9 8.09 7.35 7.88
CA SER A 9 9.45 7.36 7.35
C SER A 9 9.86 5.99 6.84
N LEU A 10 10.45 5.94 5.64
CA LEU A 10 11.17 4.76 5.14
C LEU A 10 12.54 4.62 5.83
N PRO A 11 13.15 3.42 5.84
CA PRO A 11 14.52 3.24 6.36
C PRO A 11 15.56 4.15 5.68
N SER A 12 15.29 4.59 4.45
CA SER A 12 16.11 5.58 3.73
C SER A 12 16.04 7.01 4.31
N GLY A 13 15.12 7.26 5.26
CA GLY A 13 14.84 8.57 5.83
C GLY A 13 13.90 9.44 4.98
N LYS A 14 13.33 8.90 3.90
CA LYS A 14 12.30 9.57 3.10
C LYS A 14 10.93 9.42 3.77
N ASP A 15 10.22 10.51 3.96
CA ASP A 15 8.85 10.51 4.46
C ASP A 15 7.85 10.30 3.32
N ILE A 16 6.83 9.48 3.58
CA ILE A 16 5.75 9.18 2.64
C ILE A 16 4.39 9.31 3.36
N PRO A 17 3.31 9.70 2.65
CA PRO A 17 2.00 9.82 3.28
C PRO A 17 1.50 8.48 3.85
N ALA A 18 0.96 8.49 5.07
CA ALA A 18 0.36 7.33 5.70
C ALA A 18 -0.96 6.88 5.05
N LEU A 19 -1.55 7.73 4.19
CA LEU A 19 -2.75 7.44 3.44
C LEU A 19 -2.51 7.71 1.95
N GLY A 20 -2.62 6.67 1.14
CA GLY A 20 -2.46 6.71 -0.32
C GLY A 20 -3.68 6.24 -1.07
N LEU A 21 -3.54 6.03 -2.37
CA LEU A 21 -4.57 5.47 -3.25
C LEU A 21 -4.07 4.21 -3.95
N GLY A 22 -4.76 3.09 -3.75
CA GLY A 22 -4.58 1.86 -4.53
C GLY A 22 -5.33 1.92 -5.86
N THR A 23 -4.83 1.22 -6.87
CA THR A 23 -5.41 1.22 -8.23
C THR A 23 -5.85 -0.16 -8.72
N TRP A 24 -5.95 -1.16 -7.83
CA TRP A 24 -6.45 -2.48 -8.19
C TRP A 24 -7.83 -2.39 -8.86
N ASN A 25 -8.07 -3.16 -9.93
CA ASN A 25 -9.25 -3.10 -10.80
C ASN A 25 -9.45 -1.77 -11.57
N MET A 26 -8.48 -0.86 -11.62
CA MET A 26 -8.49 0.24 -12.58
C MET A 26 -7.94 -0.24 -13.94
N GLY A 27 -8.47 0.32 -15.02
CA GLY A 27 -8.10 -0.05 -16.38
C GLY A 27 -8.79 -1.30 -16.94
N GLU A 28 -9.65 -1.99 -16.17
CA GLU A 28 -10.41 -3.15 -16.64
C GLU A 28 -11.47 -2.78 -17.66
N GLN A 29 -12.10 -1.62 -17.49
CA GLN A 29 -13.18 -1.15 -18.34
C GLN A 29 -12.83 0.20 -18.97
N ARG A 30 -12.70 0.23 -20.30
CA ARG A 30 -12.38 1.45 -21.04
C ARG A 30 -13.36 2.61 -20.78
N ALA A 31 -14.63 2.30 -20.52
CA ALA A 31 -15.65 3.30 -20.19
C ALA A 31 -15.43 4.00 -18.85
N GLY A 32 -14.65 3.40 -17.92
CA GLY A 32 -14.33 3.96 -16.59
C GLY A 32 -13.08 4.82 -16.55
N GLU A 33 -12.20 4.75 -17.56
CA GLU A 33 -10.85 5.34 -17.54
C GLU A 33 -10.84 6.84 -17.17
N THR A 34 -11.74 7.61 -17.75
CA THR A 34 -11.80 9.06 -17.45
C THR A 34 -12.12 9.34 -15.98
N GLN A 35 -12.99 8.54 -15.38
CA GLN A 35 -13.36 8.68 -13.97
C GLN A 35 -12.21 8.21 -13.06
N GLU A 36 -11.52 7.13 -13.43
CA GLU A 36 -10.34 6.62 -12.73
C GLU A 36 -9.21 7.66 -12.71
N ILE A 37 -8.93 8.28 -13.87
CA ILE A 37 -7.96 9.38 -13.97
C ILE A 37 -8.36 10.56 -13.06
N ARG A 38 -9.63 10.94 -13.03
CA ARG A 38 -10.13 12.01 -12.14
C ARG A 38 -9.97 11.61 -10.66
N SER A 39 -10.20 10.35 -10.33
CA SER A 39 -10.03 9.83 -8.96
C SER A 39 -8.57 9.91 -8.50
N ILE A 40 -7.62 9.50 -9.34
CA ILE A 40 -6.18 9.60 -9.05
C ILE A 40 -5.76 11.07 -8.89
N ARG A 41 -6.18 11.94 -9.79
CA ARG A 41 -5.90 13.39 -9.71
C ARG A 41 -6.49 14.01 -8.44
N LYS A 42 -7.72 13.62 -8.08
CA LYS A 42 -8.33 14.06 -6.82
C LYS A 42 -7.53 13.61 -5.59
N ALA A 43 -7.01 12.38 -5.60
CA ALA A 43 -6.12 11.90 -4.53
C ALA A 43 -4.89 12.81 -4.35
N ILE A 44 -4.22 13.14 -5.44
CA ILE A 44 -3.08 14.05 -5.42
C ILE A 44 -3.49 15.44 -4.90
N ASP A 45 -4.65 15.98 -5.36
CA ASP A 45 -5.16 17.30 -4.97
C ASP A 45 -5.48 17.41 -3.48
N VAL A 46 -5.86 16.29 -2.82
CA VAL A 46 -6.16 16.26 -1.38
C VAL A 46 -5.00 15.73 -0.51
N GLY A 47 -3.80 15.63 -1.08
CA GLY A 47 -2.58 15.23 -0.36
C GLY A 47 -2.32 13.73 -0.28
N MET A 48 -3.23 12.85 -0.79
CA MET A 48 -3.00 11.41 -0.91
C MET A 48 -2.06 11.12 -2.08
N THR A 49 -0.81 11.56 -1.96
CA THR A 49 0.16 11.56 -3.08
C THR A 49 0.86 10.22 -3.29
N LEU A 50 0.70 9.26 -2.38
CA LEU A 50 1.13 7.88 -2.60
C LEU A 50 0.14 7.18 -3.52
N ILE A 51 0.60 6.75 -4.71
CA ILE A 51 -0.20 6.02 -5.70
C ILE A 51 0.38 4.64 -5.89
N ASP A 52 -0.41 3.60 -5.54
CA ASP A 52 0.00 2.20 -5.60
C ASP A 52 -0.65 1.49 -6.78
N THR A 53 0.17 0.92 -7.65
CA THR A 53 -0.23 0.12 -8.81
C THR A 53 0.60 -1.17 -8.92
N ALA A 54 0.44 -1.95 -9.98
CA ALA A 54 1.24 -3.14 -10.30
C ALA A 54 1.13 -3.50 -11.78
N GLU A 55 2.18 -4.18 -12.34
CA GLU A 55 2.11 -4.75 -13.69
C GLU A 55 0.98 -5.79 -13.83
N MET A 56 0.59 -6.43 -12.71
CA MET A 56 -0.52 -7.38 -12.64
C MET A 56 -1.88 -6.73 -12.90
N TYR A 57 -2.10 -5.50 -12.50
CA TYR A 57 -3.41 -4.91 -12.48
C TYR A 57 -3.91 -4.64 -13.91
N ALA A 58 -4.96 -5.36 -14.33
CA ALA A 58 -5.52 -5.32 -15.67
C ALA A 58 -4.46 -5.49 -16.79
N ASP A 59 -3.47 -6.39 -16.59
CA ASP A 59 -2.35 -6.62 -17.52
C ASP A 59 -1.58 -5.32 -17.88
N GLY A 60 -1.28 -4.51 -16.85
CA GLY A 60 -0.55 -3.25 -16.99
C GLY A 60 -1.41 -2.04 -17.39
N LYS A 61 -2.70 -2.21 -17.71
CA LYS A 61 -3.58 -1.07 -18.05
C LYS A 61 -3.79 -0.14 -16.87
N SER A 62 -3.75 -0.65 -15.63
CA SER A 62 -3.79 0.20 -14.43
C SER A 62 -2.59 1.16 -14.40
N GLU A 63 -1.39 0.69 -14.75
CA GLU A 63 -0.20 1.55 -14.87
C GLU A 63 -0.37 2.60 -15.99
N GLU A 64 -1.02 2.26 -17.12
CA GLU A 64 -1.32 3.24 -18.18
C GLU A 64 -2.31 4.32 -17.71
N VAL A 65 -3.33 3.94 -16.93
CA VAL A 65 -4.29 4.89 -16.32
C VAL A 65 -3.58 5.82 -15.35
N VAL A 66 -2.71 5.27 -14.49
CA VAL A 66 -1.87 6.05 -13.57
C VAL A 66 -0.97 7.01 -14.35
N GLY A 67 -0.27 6.54 -15.37
CA GLY A 67 0.60 7.36 -16.21
C GLY A 67 -0.12 8.57 -16.80
N LYS A 68 -1.34 8.37 -17.36
CA LYS A 68 -2.19 9.47 -17.87
C LYS A 68 -2.60 10.44 -16.76
N ALA A 69 -2.88 9.93 -15.56
CA ALA A 69 -3.30 10.76 -14.43
C ALA A 69 -2.18 11.66 -13.90
N ILE A 70 -0.94 11.12 -13.80
CA ILE A 70 0.23 11.84 -13.26
C ILE A 70 0.99 12.66 -14.30
N THR A 71 0.55 12.65 -15.56
CA THR A 71 1.18 13.48 -16.62
C THR A 71 1.27 14.94 -16.18
N GLY A 72 2.47 15.49 -16.14
CA GLY A 72 2.77 16.85 -15.69
C GLY A 72 2.79 17.02 -14.16
N ARG A 73 2.59 15.95 -13.39
CA ARG A 73 2.54 15.96 -11.91
C ARG A 73 3.42 14.87 -11.27
N ARG A 74 4.34 14.25 -12.05
CA ARG A 74 5.16 13.12 -11.57
C ARG A 74 5.90 13.43 -10.26
N ASP A 75 6.41 14.63 -10.12
CA ASP A 75 7.19 15.03 -8.94
C ASP A 75 6.33 15.30 -7.68
N GLU A 76 5.01 15.37 -7.84
CA GLU A 76 4.07 15.48 -6.72
C GLU A 76 3.70 14.10 -6.13
N VAL A 77 4.09 12.99 -6.79
CA VAL A 77 3.61 11.63 -6.49
C VAL A 77 4.73 10.75 -5.95
N PHE A 78 4.43 10.01 -4.87
CA PHE A 78 5.19 8.84 -4.47
C PHE A 78 4.60 7.62 -5.20
N LEU A 79 5.29 7.17 -6.25
CA LEU A 79 4.79 6.16 -7.19
C LEU A 79 5.30 4.77 -6.83
N VAL A 80 4.36 3.85 -6.57
CA VAL A 80 4.64 2.44 -6.24
C VAL A 80 4.15 1.54 -7.37
N SER A 81 4.97 0.59 -7.81
CA SER A 81 4.54 -0.52 -8.65
C SER A 81 5.16 -1.84 -8.18
N LYS A 82 4.70 -2.96 -8.75
CA LYS A 82 5.08 -4.30 -8.30
C LYS A 82 5.41 -5.21 -9.47
N ILE A 83 6.41 -6.08 -9.28
CA ILE A 83 6.78 -7.12 -10.22
C ILE A 83 6.12 -8.45 -9.87
N TYR A 84 5.66 -9.19 -10.86
CA TYR A 84 5.26 -10.58 -10.71
C TYR A 84 6.42 -11.49 -10.27
N PRO A 85 6.20 -12.43 -9.35
CA PRO A 85 7.25 -13.34 -8.89
C PRO A 85 7.92 -14.16 -10.00
N TRP A 86 7.19 -14.52 -11.04
CA TRP A 86 7.77 -15.28 -12.18
C TRP A 86 8.64 -14.42 -13.10
N ASN A 87 8.55 -13.10 -13.02
CA ASN A 87 9.44 -12.15 -13.68
C ASN A 87 10.66 -11.79 -12.82
N ALA A 88 10.74 -12.24 -11.56
CA ALA A 88 11.70 -11.78 -10.55
C ALA A 88 13.09 -12.44 -10.64
N SER A 89 13.51 -12.95 -11.80
CA SER A 89 14.91 -13.31 -12.07
C SER A 89 15.77 -12.06 -12.27
N ALA A 90 17.09 -12.20 -12.26
CA ALA A 90 18.02 -11.08 -12.43
C ALA A 90 17.76 -10.23 -13.69
N ALA A 91 17.48 -10.86 -14.84
CA ALA A 91 17.15 -10.15 -16.08
C ALA A 91 15.69 -9.72 -16.12
N GLY A 92 14.78 -10.60 -15.73
CA GLY A 92 13.33 -10.37 -15.77
C GLY A 92 12.88 -9.20 -14.92
N THR A 93 13.50 -9.00 -13.74
CA THR A 93 13.22 -7.85 -12.86
C THR A 93 13.52 -6.52 -13.57
N ILE A 94 14.64 -6.43 -14.28
CA ILE A 94 15.02 -5.23 -15.01
C ILE A 94 14.04 -4.96 -16.14
N GLU A 95 13.75 -5.98 -16.95
CA GLU A 95 12.84 -5.89 -18.09
C GLU A 95 11.41 -5.55 -17.65
N ALA A 96 10.92 -6.12 -16.55
CA ALA A 96 9.61 -5.83 -16.00
C ALA A 96 9.53 -4.38 -15.51
N CYS A 97 10.53 -3.88 -14.80
CA CYS A 97 10.62 -2.49 -14.37
C CYS A 97 10.57 -1.53 -15.59
N GLU A 98 11.33 -1.80 -16.63
CA GLU A 98 11.35 -0.99 -17.85
C GLU A 98 9.98 -0.97 -18.54
N ARG A 99 9.29 -2.10 -18.59
CA ARG A 99 7.90 -2.16 -19.11
C ARG A 99 6.94 -1.34 -18.25
N SER A 100 7.05 -1.42 -16.93
CA SER A 100 6.23 -0.62 -15.99
C SER A 100 6.47 0.87 -16.17
N LEU A 101 7.74 1.29 -16.24
CA LEU A 101 8.10 2.70 -16.49
C LEU A 101 7.56 3.21 -17.84
N ALA A 102 7.61 2.38 -18.89
CA ALA A 102 7.06 2.73 -20.20
C ALA A 102 5.54 2.93 -20.14
N ARG A 103 4.78 2.05 -19.45
CA ARG A 103 3.32 2.19 -19.28
C ARG A 103 2.96 3.39 -18.43
N LEU A 104 3.72 3.67 -17.39
CA LEU A 104 3.55 4.81 -16.49
C LEU A 104 3.97 6.15 -17.13
N GLY A 105 4.73 6.12 -18.22
CA GLY A 105 5.32 7.34 -18.80
C GLY A 105 6.24 8.07 -17.82
N SER A 106 6.94 7.32 -16.95
CA SER A 106 7.82 7.84 -15.91
C SER A 106 9.22 7.34 -16.11
N ASP A 107 10.20 8.12 -15.68
CA ASP A 107 11.62 7.76 -15.68
C ASP A 107 12.04 6.96 -14.45
N ARG A 108 11.22 6.99 -13.37
CA ARG A 108 11.50 6.31 -12.10
C ARG A 108 10.24 5.88 -11.38
N LEU A 109 10.40 4.86 -10.51
CA LEU A 109 9.48 4.52 -9.43
C LEU A 109 10.07 4.99 -8.11
N ASP A 110 9.24 5.43 -7.18
CA ASP A 110 9.71 5.75 -5.83
C ASP A 110 9.89 4.48 -4.99
N LEU A 111 9.01 3.48 -5.19
CA LEU A 111 9.10 2.17 -4.54
C LEU A 111 8.71 1.07 -5.53
N TYR A 112 9.54 0.03 -5.64
CA TYR A 112 9.26 -1.12 -6.50
C TYR A 112 9.24 -2.40 -5.68
N LEU A 113 8.12 -3.14 -5.69
CA LEU A 113 7.89 -4.27 -4.81
C LEU A 113 7.95 -5.61 -5.55
N LEU A 114 8.51 -6.65 -4.93
CA LEU A 114 8.20 -8.03 -5.29
C LEU A 114 6.79 -8.36 -4.79
N HIS A 115 5.85 -8.70 -5.68
CA HIS A 115 4.42 -8.78 -5.38
C HIS A 115 4.05 -9.89 -4.39
N TRP A 116 4.78 -11.02 -4.39
CA TRP A 116 4.78 -12.08 -3.37
C TRP A 116 6.00 -12.98 -3.53
N ARG A 117 6.30 -13.79 -2.53
CA ARG A 117 7.38 -14.77 -2.57
C ARG A 117 7.12 -15.79 -3.67
N GLY A 118 8.00 -15.85 -4.66
CA GLY A 118 7.93 -16.79 -5.77
C GLY A 118 9.05 -17.83 -5.74
N GLY A 119 9.25 -18.51 -6.87
CA GLY A 119 10.27 -19.55 -7.01
C GLY A 119 11.67 -19.05 -7.42
N ASN A 120 11.82 -17.77 -7.79
CA ASN A 120 13.13 -17.22 -8.11
C ASN A 120 13.97 -17.02 -6.83
N PRO A 121 15.30 -17.23 -6.88
CA PRO A 121 16.18 -16.93 -5.76
C PRO A 121 16.08 -15.44 -5.36
N LEU A 122 15.92 -15.14 -4.08
CA LEU A 122 15.81 -13.75 -3.59
C LEU A 122 17.09 -12.95 -3.89
N GLU A 123 18.25 -13.58 -3.85
CA GLU A 123 19.52 -12.94 -4.22
C GLU A 123 19.50 -12.33 -5.62
N GLU A 124 18.90 -13.03 -6.60
CA GLU A 124 18.78 -12.51 -7.96
C GLU A 124 17.87 -11.29 -8.04
N THR A 125 16.73 -11.34 -7.34
CA THR A 125 15.76 -10.25 -7.30
C THR A 125 16.35 -9.03 -6.60
N VAL A 126 16.98 -9.21 -5.44
CA VAL A 126 17.62 -8.14 -4.66
C VAL A 126 18.76 -7.49 -5.46
N ALA A 127 19.65 -8.29 -6.07
CA ALA A 127 20.73 -7.76 -6.90
C ALA A 127 20.18 -6.93 -8.09
N ALA A 128 19.07 -7.36 -8.69
CA ALA A 128 18.42 -6.61 -9.76
C ALA A 128 17.79 -5.30 -9.26
N PHE A 129 17.15 -5.28 -8.09
CA PHE A 129 16.66 -4.06 -7.46
C PHE A 129 17.80 -3.06 -7.17
N GLU A 130 18.91 -3.51 -6.58
CA GLU A 130 20.06 -2.66 -6.31
C GLU A 130 20.68 -2.09 -7.60
N LYS A 131 20.68 -2.90 -8.68
CA LYS A 131 21.09 -2.41 -10.01
C LYS A 131 20.14 -1.36 -10.56
N LEU A 132 18.82 -1.54 -10.42
CA LEU A 132 17.82 -0.54 -10.83
C LEU A 132 17.94 0.76 -10.02
N LYS A 133 18.24 0.68 -8.70
CA LYS A 133 18.57 1.85 -7.87
C LYS A 133 19.81 2.59 -8.40
N THR A 134 20.88 1.87 -8.69
CA THR A 134 22.09 2.45 -9.25
C THR A 134 21.86 3.14 -10.60
N GLN A 135 20.91 2.63 -11.39
CA GLN A 135 20.50 3.23 -12.67
C GLN A 135 19.52 4.42 -12.50
N GLY A 136 19.05 4.70 -11.29
CA GLY A 136 18.06 5.73 -11.01
C GLY A 136 16.64 5.40 -11.47
N LYS A 137 16.37 4.12 -11.85
CA LYS A 137 15.04 3.68 -12.29
C LYS A 137 14.07 3.42 -11.14
N ILE A 138 14.59 3.11 -9.96
CA ILE A 138 13.84 3.05 -8.71
C ILE A 138 14.59 3.79 -7.62
N VAL A 139 13.87 4.38 -6.67
CA VAL A 139 14.48 5.05 -5.51
C VAL A 139 14.68 4.02 -4.39
N ASP A 140 13.64 3.30 -4.03
CA ASP A 140 13.67 2.23 -3.04
C ASP A 140 12.98 0.98 -3.58
N TRP A 141 13.19 -0.15 -2.91
CA TRP A 141 12.50 -1.40 -3.20
C TRP A 141 12.00 -2.07 -1.92
N GLY A 142 11.04 -2.96 -2.06
CA GLY A 142 10.47 -3.72 -0.96
C GLY A 142 9.80 -5.00 -1.46
N VAL A 143 8.97 -5.55 -0.60
CA VAL A 143 8.24 -6.78 -0.88
C VAL A 143 6.75 -6.63 -0.58
N SER A 144 5.98 -7.61 -0.97
CA SER A 144 4.57 -7.72 -0.63
C SER A 144 4.22 -9.17 -0.30
N ASN A 145 3.34 -9.36 0.66
CA ASN A 145 2.89 -10.69 1.11
C ASN A 145 4.02 -11.59 1.64
N PHE A 146 4.98 -11.00 2.34
CA PHE A 146 6.03 -11.72 3.06
C PHE A 146 5.64 -11.85 4.54
N ASP A 147 5.60 -13.08 5.05
CA ASP A 147 5.51 -13.41 6.47
C ASP A 147 6.87 -13.17 7.16
N VAL A 148 6.95 -13.29 8.46
CA VAL A 148 8.21 -13.16 9.22
C VAL A 148 9.28 -14.11 8.71
N ASP A 149 8.94 -15.38 8.45
CA ASP A 149 9.89 -16.38 7.94
C ASP A 149 10.43 -15.98 6.54
N ASP A 150 9.58 -15.41 5.65
CA ASP A 150 10.00 -14.89 4.35
C ASP A 150 10.89 -13.65 4.49
N MET A 151 10.58 -12.78 5.46
CA MET A 151 11.38 -11.59 5.75
C MET A 151 12.76 -11.96 6.31
N GLU A 152 12.85 -12.99 7.16
CA GLU A 152 14.12 -13.51 7.66
C GLU A 152 14.94 -14.10 6.53
N GLU A 153 14.34 -14.92 5.65
CA GLU A 153 15.01 -15.42 4.43
C GLU A 153 15.54 -14.25 3.57
N LEU A 154 14.74 -13.20 3.40
CA LEU A 154 15.15 -12.02 2.64
C LEU A 154 16.35 -11.30 3.29
N PHE A 155 16.35 -11.17 4.62
CA PHE A 155 17.43 -10.47 5.34
C PHE A 155 18.74 -11.26 5.38
N ASP A 156 18.69 -12.57 5.14
CA ASP A 156 19.88 -13.44 5.06
C ASP A 156 20.61 -13.32 3.71
N VAL A 157 19.96 -12.76 2.66
CA VAL A 157 20.66 -12.55 1.38
C VAL A 157 21.43 -11.22 1.35
N PRO A 158 22.49 -11.10 0.54
CA PRO A 158 23.24 -9.85 0.39
C PRO A 158 22.30 -8.68 0.04
N ASP A 159 22.44 -7.57 0.74
CA ASP A 159 21.61 -6.36 0.60
C ASP A 159 20.12 -6.52 0.93
N GLY A 160 19.66 -7.70 1.35
CA GLY A 160 18.25 -7.95 1.68
C GLY A 160 17.72 -7.06 2.79
N ASN A 161 18.57 -6.67 3.74
CA ASN A 161 18.25 -5.74 4.81
C ASN A 161 18.01 -4.28 4.36
N LYS A 162 18.16 -3.98 3.07
CA LYS A 162 17.80 -2.68 2.47
C LYS A 162 16.33 -2.63 2.02
N CYS A 163 15.56 -3.69 2.26
CA CYS A 163 14.12 -3.71 2.01
C CYS A 163 13.45 -2.55 2.73
N ALA A 164 12.73 -1.71 1.97
CA ALA A 164 12.19 -0.45 2.48
C ALA A 164 10.77 -0.56 3.04
N ALA A 165 9.98 -1.56 2.60
CA ALA A 165 8.59 -1.74 3.04
C ALA A 165 8.10 -3.16 2.74
N ASN A 166 7.09 -3.61 3.50
CA ASN A 166 6.34 -4.82 3.21
C ASN A 166 4.84 -4.47 3.04
N GLN A 167 4.24 -4.83 1.90
CA GLN A 167 2.83 -4.58 1.65
C GLN A 167 2.00 -5.84 1.87
N VAL A 168 1.04 -5.82 2.81
CA VAL A 168 0.28 -7.01 3.22
C VAL A 168 -1.21 -6.74 3.34
N LEU A 169 -2.02 -7.80 3.33
CA LEU A 169 -3.43 -7.74 3.68
C LEU A 169 -3.57 -7.40 5.18
N TYR A 170 -4.01 -6.19 5.47
CA TYR A 170 -4.23 -5.77 6.84
C TYR A 170 -5.41 -4.80 6.96
N ASN A 171 -6.35 -5.12 7.83
CA ASN A 171 -7.53 -4.32 8.14
C ASN A 171 -8.20 -4.84 9.42
N LEU A 172 -9.28 -4.20 9.86
CA LEU A 172 -10.03 -4.58 11.07
C LEU A 172 -10.42 -6.06 11.17
N SER A 173 -10.68 -6.74 10.04
CA SER A 173 -11.04 -8.17 10.03
C SER A 173 -9.88 -9.11 9.71
N ARG A 174 -8.74 -8.55 9.29
CA ARG A 174 -7.52 -9.28 8.89
C ARG A 174 -6.35 -8.80 9.76
N ARG A 175 -6.42 -9.11 11.04
CA ARG A 175 -5.47 -8.60 12.04
C ARG A 175 -4.27 -9.52 12.29
N GLY A 176 -4.13 -10.61 11.52
CA GLY A 176 -3.01 -11.54 11.63
C GLY A 176 -1.64 -10.90 11.76
N PRO A 177 -1.29 -9.88 10.95
CA PRO A 177 -0.01 -9.19 11.03
C PRO A 177 0.32 -8.58 12.40
N GLU A 178 -0.67 -8.28 13.24
CA GLU A 178 -0.45 -7.69 14.58
C GLU A 178 0.27 -8.64 15.55
N PHE A 179 0.23 -9.96 15.29
CA PHE A 179 0.81 -10.93 16.24
C PHE A 179 2.36 -10.88 16.25
N ASP A 180 2.97 -10.87 15.08
CA ASP A 180 4.43 -10.94 14.94
C ASP A 180 4.99 -10.04 13.83
N LEU A 181 4.35 -9.94 12.68
CA LEU A 181 4.89 -9.23 11.52
C LEU A 181 4.99 -7.71 11.75
N LEU A 182 3.95 -7.07 12.30
CA LEU A 182 4.02 -5.63 12.62
C LEU A 182 5.10 -5.33 13.65
N PRO A 183 5.20 -6.02 14.81
CA PRO A 183 6.30 -5.85 15.73
C PRO A 183 7.68 -6.06 15.09
N TRP A 184 7.82 -7.11 14.26
CA TRP A 184 9.07 -7.40 13.56
C TRP A 184 9.49 -6.25 12.62
N CYS A 185 8.54 -5.67 11.90
CA CYS A 185 8.77 -4.53 11.00
C CYS A 185 9.09 -3.26 11.79
N GLN A 186 8.35 -2.98 12.88
CA GLN A 186 8.54 -1.81 13.74
C GLN A 186 9.93 -1.77 14.37
N GLU A 187 10.44 -2.92 14.87
CA GLU A 187 11.80 -3.04 15.41
C GLU A 187 12.88 -2.63 14.40
N ARG A 188 12.57 -2.69 13.10
CA ARG A 188 13.47 -2.38 11.98
C ARG A 188 13.16 -1.05 11.32
N SER A 189 12.24 -0.26 11.88
CA SER A 189 11.74 0.99 11.30
C SER A 189 11.28 0.82 9.84
N MET A 190 10.72 -0.36 9.51
CA MET A 190 10.19 -0.69 8.20
C MET A 190 8.68 -0.54 8.21
N PRO A 191 8.10 0.34 7.38
CA PRO A 191 6.65 0.49 7.32
C PRO A 191 5.96 -0.71 6.67
N VAL A 192 4.72 -0.91 7.11
CA VAL A 192 3.79 -1.89 6.52
C VAL A 192 2.71 -1.15 5.74
N MET A 193 2.59 -1.48 4.44
CA MET A 193 1.54 -0.94 3.59
C MET A 193 0.33 -1.88 3.62
N ALA A 194 -0.78 -1.40 4.17
CA ALA A 194 -2.03 -2.17 4.31
C ALA A 194 -2.88 -2.09 3.04
N TYR A 195 -2.90 -3.16 2.24
CA TYR A 195 -3.83 -3.25 1.13
C TYR A 195 -5.19 -3.81 1.56
N SER A 196 -6.24 -3.57 0.76
CA SER A 196 -7.65 -3.86 1.09
C SER A 196 -8.06 -3.37 2.50
N PRO A 197 -7.75 -2.12 2.86
CA PRO A 197 -7.88 -1.59 4.22
C PRO A 197 -9.32 -1.57 4.75
N ILE A 198 -10.31 -1.66 3.86
CA ILE A 198 -11.74 -1.77 4.18
C ILE A 198 -12.35 -3.11 3.75
N GLU A 199 -11.52 -4.17 3.61
CA GLU A 199 -11.92 -5.53 3.21
C GLU A 199 -12.81 -5.54 1.95
N GLN A 200 -12.48 -4.70 0.94
CA GLN A 200 -13.29 -4.52 -0.29
C GLN A 200 -14.74 -4.10 -0.02
N GLY A 201 -14.99 -3.49 1.14
CA GLY A 201 -16.32 -3.06 1.58
C GLY A 201 -17.10 -4.09 2.39
N ARG A 202 -16.61 -5.34 2.54
CA ARG A 202 -17.32 -6.42 3.24
C ARG A 202 -17.55 -6.17 4.73
N ILE A 203 -16.70 -5.35 5.37
CA ILE A 203 -16.84 -5.02 6.80
C ILE A 203 -17.78 -3.85 7.06
N LEU A 204 -18.16 -3.08 6.04
CA LEU A 204 -18.86 -1.80 6.22
C LEU A 204 -20.28 -1.96 6.77
N ASP A 205 -20.86 -3.16 6.69
CA ASP A 205 -22.18 -3.48 7.26
C ASP A 205 -22.12 -3.99 8.70
N ASN A 206 -20.93 -4.02 9.33
CA ASN A 206 -20.77 -4.42 10.72
C ASN A 206 -21.45 -3.42 11.67
N HIS A 207 -22.31 -3.91 12.58
CA HIS A 207 -23.12 -3.08 13.46
C HIS A 207 -22.29 -2.19 14.41
N ALA A 208 -21.19 -2.72 14.97
CA ALA A 208 -20.32 -1.96 15.85
C ALA A 208 -19.63 -0.83 15.08
N LEU A 209 -19.10 -1.14 13.88
CA LEU A 209 -18.45 -0.18 13.01
C LEU A 209 -19.42 0.96 12.62
N ILE A 210 -20.66 0.62 12.22
CA ILE A 210 -21.70 1.60 11.87
C ILE A 210 -22.07 2.46 13.08
N HIS A 211 -22.24 1.84 14.25
CA HIS A 211 -22.65 2.53 15.46
C HIS A 211 -21.64 3.58 15.90
N ILE A 212 -20.36 3.18 15.96
CA ILE A 212 -19.28 4.09 16.36
C ILE A 212 -19.06 5.18 15.30
N ALA A 213 -18.98 4.83 14.01
CA ALA A 213 -18.81 5.83 12.95
C ALA A 213 -19.88 6.93 13.01
N LYS A 214 -21.13 6.56 13.31
CA LYS A 214 -22.24 7.51 13.45
C LYS A 214 -22.02 8.50 14.60
N ALA A 215 -21.43 8.08 15.72
CA ALA A 215 -21.14 8.97 16.85
C ALA A 215 -20.15 10.09 16.47
N TYR A 216 -19.22 9.79 15.56
CA TYR A 216 -18.23 10.73 15.03
C TYR A 216 -18.68 11.43 13.73
N GLN A 217 -19.93 11.28 13.31
CA GLN A 217 -20.46 11.80 12.04
C GLN A 217 -19.63 11.36 10.82
N ALA A 218 -18.98 10.19 10.95
CA ALA A 218 -18.12 9.58 9.95
C ALA A 218 -18.81 8.40 9.24
N THR A 219 -18.23 7.97 8.14
CA THR A 219 -18.61 6.71 7.49
C THR A 219 -17.88 5.50 8.11
N PRO A 220 -18.43 4.28 8.03
CA PRO A 220 -17.71 3.07 8.43
C PRO A 220 -16.37 2.90 7.73
N ALA A 221 -16.23 3.35 6.48
CA ALA A 221 -14.98 3.31 5.74
C ALA A 221 -13.92 4.25 6.36
N GLN A 222 -14.31 5.47 6.73
CA GLN A 222 -13.40 6.39 7.42
C GLN A 222 -12.91 5.82 8.75
N LEU A 223 -13.81 5.24 9.56
CA LEU A 223 -13.43 4.63 10.83
C LEU A 223 -12.48 3.43 10.65
N ALA A 224 -12.73 2.59 9.63
CA ALA A 224 -11.84 1.47 9.30
C ALA A 224 -10.46 1.94 8.82
N LEU A 225 -10.38 3.07 8.13
CA LEU A 225 -9.11 3.68 7.74
C LEU A 225 -8.41 4.33 8.94
N ALA A 226 -9.13 5.03 9.80
CA ALA A 226 -8.60 5.62 11.03
C ALA A 226 -7.96 4.55 11.92
N PHE A 227 -8.55 3.35 12.01
CA PHE A 227 -7.96 2.21 12.72
C PHE A 227 -6.53 1.89 12.25
N LEU A 228 -6.26 1.95 10.95
CA LEU A 228 -4.92 1.68 10.40
C LEU A 228 -3.97 2.87 10.63
N LEU A 229 -4.49 4.09 10.49
CA LEU A 229 -3.70 5.32 10.64
C LEU A 229 -3.24 5.58 12.08
N GLU A 230 -3.91 4.98 13.07
CA GLU A 230 -3.50 4.97 14.48
C GLU A 230 -2.32 4.02 14.77
N ARG A 231 -1.92 3.18 13.81
CA ARG A 231 -0.83 2.22 13.99
C ARG A 231 0.50 2.82 13.52
N ASP A 232 1.47 2.85 14.42
CA ASP A 232 2.82 3.31 14.07
C ASP A 232 3.41 2.51 12.90
N GLY A 233 3.89 3.23 11.88
CA GLY A 233 4.53 2.63 10.72
C GLY A 233 3.57 1.96 9.73
N VAL A 234 2.25 2.18 9.84
CA VAL A 234 1.26 1.63 8.90
C VAL A 234 0.83 2.67 7.88
N ILE A 235 0.74 2.26 6.63
CA ILE A 235 0.29 3.06 5.50
C ILE A 235 -0.95 2.41 4.92
N ALA A 236 -2.09 3.12 4.86
CA ALA A 236 -3.32 2.61 4.28
C ALA A 236 -3.44 3.01 2.80
N ILE A 237 -3.77 2.03 1.92
CA ILE A 237 -3.92 2.27 0.47
C ILE A 237 -5.31 1.85 -0.03
N PRO A 238 -6.40 2.54 0.40
CA PRO A 238 -7.74 2.29 -0.11
C PRO A 238 -7.83 2.54 -1.61
N LYS A 239 -8.60 1.70 -2.30
CA LYS A 239 -8.91 1.89 -3.72
C LYS A 239 -10.25 2.59 -3.90
N SER A 240 -10.29 3.61 -4.73
CA SER A 240 -11.54 4.16 -5.24
C SER A 240 -11.38 4.71 -6.65
N ALA A 241 -12.33 4.36 -7.54
CA ALA A 241 -12.46 4.95 -8.87
C ALA A 241 -13.42 6.17 -8.87
N ARG A 242 -13.90 6.62 -7.70
CA ARG A 242 -14.81 7.76 -7.54
C ARG A 242 -14.15 8.88 -6.75
N PRO A 243 -13.99 10.07 -7.33
CA PRO A 243 -13.35 11.23 -6.67
C PRO A 243 -13.99 11.58 -5.32
N GLU A 244 -15.32 11.46 -5.20
CA GLU A 244 -16.05 11.78 -3.97
C GLU A 244 -15.67 10.84 -2.83
N ARG A 245 -15.42 9.56 -3.14
CA ARG A 245 -14.95 8.58 -2.15
C ARG A 245 -13.49 8.76 -1.78
N VAL A 246 -12.67 9.29 -2.66
CA VAL A 246 -11.28 9.64 -2.33
C VAL A 246 -11.27 10.75 -1.28
N GLU A 247 -12.09 11.77 -1.47
CA GLU A 247 -12.26 12.88 -0.52
C GLU A 247 -12.84 12.39 0.82
N GLU A 248 -13.85 11.49 0.77
CA GLU A 248 -14.39 10.83 1.95
C GLU A 248 -13.30 10.06 2.72
N ASN A 249 -12.52 9.21 2.02
CA ASN A 249 -11.44 8.43 2.63
C ASN A 249 -10.38 9.32 3.30
N ARG A 250 -10.03 10.44 2.65
CA ARG A 250 -9.09 11.43 3.21
C ARG A 250 -9.56 11.95 4.56
N GLY A 251 -10.85 12.15 4.76
CA GLY A 251 -11.42 12.59 6.04
C GLY A 251 -11.19 11.61 7.21
N ALA A 252 -10.69 10.40 6.97
CA ALA A 252 -10.33 9.47 8.04
C ALA A 252 -9.23 10.03 8.97
N ILE A 253 -8.34 10.89 8.45
CA ILE A 253 -7.25 11.50 9.26
C ILE A 253 -7.75 12.51 10.31
N GLU A 254 -9.00 12.93 10.20
CA GLU A 254 -9.59 13.95 11.07
C GLU A 254 -10.32 13.33 12.28
N LEU A 255 -10.39 11.99 12.33
CA LEU A 255 -11.12 11.27 13.37
C LEU A 255 -10.25 11.06 14.61
N GLU A 256 -10.70 11.65 15.73
CA GLU A 256 -10.12 11.43 17.05
C GLU A 256 -11.02 10.46 17.83
N ILE A 257 -10.70 9.17 17.75
CA ILE A 257 -11.51 8.09 18.35
C ILE A 257 -11.07 7.87 19.80
N THR A 258 -12.03 7.71 20.71
CA THR A 258 -11.74 7.46 22.13
C THR A 258 -11.24 6.04 22.36
N GLU A 259 -10.47 5.84 23.43
CA GLU A 259 -10.00 4.52 23.90
C GLU A 259 -11.17 3.53 24.12
N GLU A 260 -12.33 4.02 24.62
CA GLU A 260 -13.52 3.22 24.87
C GLU A 260 -14.13 2.69 23.55
N ASP A 261 -14.16 3.52 22.52
CA ASP A 261 -14.66 3.14 21.21
C ASP A 261 -13.69 2.21 20.48
N TRP A 262 -12.36 2.42 20.64
CA TRP A 262 -11.36 1.46 20.15
C TRP A 262 -11.52 0.09 20.84
N ALA A 263 -11.73 0.06 22.17
CA ALA A 263 -11.98 -1.19 22.89
C ALA A 263 -13.28 -1.90 22.42
N THR A 264 -14.30 -1.11 22.05
CA THR A 264 -15.55 -1.64 21.48
C THR A 264 -15.31 -2.26 20.08
N LEU A 265 -14.48 -1.62 19.25
CA LEU A 265 -14.07 -2.17 17.96
C LEU A 265 -13.21 -3.44 18.13
N ASP A 266 -12.29 -3.46 19.08
CA ASP A 266 -11.48 -4.64 19.40
C ASP A 266 -12.33 -5.83 19.87
N ALA A 267 -13.43 -5.58 20.59
CA ALA A 267 -14.37 -6.62 20.95
C ALA A 267 -15.14 -7.19 19.73
N ALA A 268 -15.44 -6.34 18.74
CA ALA A 268 -16.12 -6.75 17.51
C ALA A 268 -15.16 -7.39 16.47
N PHE A 269 -13.91 -6.99 16.49
CA PHE A 269 -12.83 -7.44 15.61
C PHE A 269 -11.59 -7.81 16.46
N PRO A 270 -11.60 -8.92 17.19
CA PRO A 270 -10.57 -9.22 18.17
C PRO A 270 -9.19 -9.38 17.53
N PRO A 271 -8.13 -8.84 18.16
CA PRO A 271 -6.76 -9.07 17.72
C PRO A 271 -6.39 -10.56 17.84
N PRO A 272 -5.40 -11.04 17.08
CA PRO A 272 -4.98 -12.44 17.12
C PRO A 272 -4.35 -12.79 18.47
N SER A 273 -4.77 -13.92 19.06
CA SER A 273 -4.18 -14.47 20.28
C SER A 273 -3.05 -15.47 20.01
N ARG A 274 -2.79 -15.78 18.74
CA ARG A 274 -1.74 -16.70 18.27
C ARG A 274 -1.35 -16.36 16.84
N LYS A 275 -0.15 -16.82 16.42
CA LYS A 275 0.25 -16.71 15.00
C LYS A 275 -0.76 -17.41 14.11
N ILE A 276 -1.17 -16.73 13.08
CA ILE A 276 -1.95 -17.26 11.95
C ILE A 276 -1.15 -16.99 10.67
N ALA A 277 -1.28 -17.88 9.69
CA ALA A 277 -0.60 -17.69 8.40
C ALA A 277 -1.01 -16.35 7.78
N LEU A 278 -0.07 -15.68 7.13
CA LEU A 278 -0.35 -14.43 6.43
C LEU A 278 -1.39 -14.68 5.33
N GLU A 279 -2.48 -13.95 5.40
CA GLU A 279 -3.57 -14.07 4.42
C GLU A 279 -3.29 -13.20 3.19
N MET A 280 -3.80 -13.65 2.04
CA MET A 280 -3.73 -12.92 0.77
C MET A 280 -5.10 -12.91 0.10
N LEU A 281 -5.35 -11.95 -0.81
CA LEU A 281 -6.54 -11.86 -1.66
C LEU A 281 -6.19 -12.08 -3.13
#